data_99fc297c5812539c954884b6d0ed6173
#
_entry.id   99fc297c5812539c954884b6d0ed6173
#
_cell.length_a   1.000
_cell.length_b   1.000
_cell.length_c   1.000
_cell.angle_alpha   90.00
_cell.angle_beta   90.00
_cell.angle_gamma   90.00
#
_symmetry.space_group_name_H-M   'P 1'
#
loop_
_entity.id
_entity.type
_entity.pdbx_description
1 polymer ?
#
loop_
_entity_poly.entity_id
_entity_poly.type
_entity_poly.pdbx_seq_one_letter_code
_entity_poly.pdbx_strand_id
1 'polypeptide(L)'
;MNKLELQKVANEVRKGIITSVHAAKAGHPGGSLSAADIFTYLYFEEMNVDPKDTEKADRDRFVLSKGHTAPGLYSALAQKGYFPVEDLETLRHLGSYLQGHPDMKHIPGVDMSSGSLGQGISAAVGMAIAGKMDNADYRVYTLLGDGEIQEGQVWEASMMAGFRKLDNLVVIVDNNNLQIDGAIDEVCSPYPIDKKFEAFNFHVINIDGNDFDQIDAAFKEAKATKGMPTAIIAHTVKGKGVSFMENQVGWHGTAPNDEQYAVAMEELEKAGEALCQK
;
A
#
# COMPACT_ATOMS: atom_id res chain seq x y z
N MET A 1 18.30 -0.30 -3.11
CA MET A 1 18.44 1.08 -3.64
C MET A 1 18.81 2.04 -2.50
N ASN A 2 19.45 3.18 -2.80
CA ASN A 2 19.65 4.20 -1.76
C ASN A 2 18.38 5.06 -1.59
N LYS A 3 18.33 5.87 -0.50
CA LYS A 3 17.17 6.71 -0.16
C LYS A 3 16.75 7.65 -1.30
N LEU A 4 17.73 8.30 -1.96
CA LEU A 4 17.45 9.23 -3.05
C LEU A 4 16.83 8.53 -4.28
N GLU A 5 17.30 7.34 -4.61
CA GLU A 5 16.75 6.52 -5.68
C GLU A 5 15.31 6.14 -5.37
N LEU A 6 15.01 5.70 -4.15
CA LEU A 6 13.66 5.38 -3.71
C LEU A 6 12.74 6.60 -3.76
N GLN A 7 13.21 7.78 -3.34
CA GLN A 7 12.44 9.03 -3.42
C GLN A 7 12.09 9.39 -4.86
N LYS A 8 13.02 9.19 -5.81
CA LYS A 8 12.76 9.42 -7.25
C LYS A 8 11.69 8.46 -7.77
N VAL A 9 11.79 7.18 -7.46
CA VAL A 9 10.79 6.19 -7.85
C VAL A 9 9.42 6.51 -7.24
N ALA A 10 9.37 6.86 -5.94
CA ALA A 10 8.12 7.23 -5.27
C ALA A 10 7.46 8.46 -5.92
N ASN A 11 8.26 9.39 -6.42
CA ASN A 11 7.73 10.53 -7.16
C ASN A 11 7.10 10.10 -8.49
N GLU A 12 7.72 9.18 -9.24
CA GLU A 12 7.13 8.60 -10.46
C GLU A 12 5.88 7.77 -10.15
N VAL A 13 5.85 7.03 -9.02
CA VAL A 13 4.64 6.36 -8.55
C VAL A 13 3.51 7.36 -8.31
N ARG A 14 3.78 8.51 -7.68
CA ARG A 14 2.79 9.58 -7.47
C ARG A 14 2.27 10.15 -8.78
N LYS A 15 3.14 10.41 -9.77
CA LYS A 15 2.71 10.85 -11.11
C LYS A 15 1.79 9.84 -11.76
N GLY A 16 2.11 8.54 -11.71
CA GLY A 16 1.28 7.48 -12.24
C GLY A 16 -0.09 7.37 -11.54
N ILE A 17 -0.16 7.59 -10.22
CA ILE A 17 -1.42 7.67 -9.47
C ILE A 17 -2.29 8.80 -10.03
N ILE A 18 -1.75 10.01 -10.14
CA ILE A 18 -2.49 11.19 -10.61
C ILE A 18 -2.94 10.99 -12.06
N THR A 19 -2.05 10.50 -12.94
CA THR A 19 -2.36 10.21 -14.33
C THR A 19 -3.50 9.20 -14.47
N SER A 20 -3.43 8.08 -13.75
CA SER A 20 -4.43 7.01 -13.84
C SER A 20 -5.82 7.44 -13.37
N VAL A 21 -5.91 8.14 -12.22
CA VAL A 21 -7.22 8.59 -11.70
C VAL A 21 -7.79 9.74 -12.52
N HIS A 22 -6.96 10.61 -13.09
CA HIS A 22 -7.39 11.67 -14.00
C HIS A 22 -7.95 11.08 -15.30
N ALA A 23 -7.25 10.16 -15.95
CA ALA A 23 -7.69 9.50 -17.18
C ALA A 23 -9.00 8.74 -16.97
N ALA A 24 -9.14 8.04 -15.85
CA ALA A 24 -10.35 7.32 -15.47
C ALA A 24 -11.53 8.22 -15.09
N LYS A 25 -11.29 9.49 -14.76
CA LYS A 25 -12.25 10.41 -14.14
C LYS A 25 -12.93 9.81 -12.88
N ALA A 26 -12.26 8.87 -12.26
CA ALA A 26 -12.70 8.14 -11.07
C ALA A 26 -11.52 7.46 -10.38
N GLY A 27 -11.57 7.30 -9.06
CA GLY A 27 -10.55 6.57 -8.31
C GLY A 27 -10.25 7.22 -6.97
N HIS A 28 -9.26 6.70 -6.27
CA HIS A 28 -8.94 7.06 -4.90
C HIS A 28 -7.51 7.61 -4.79
N PRO A 29 -7.28 8.88 -5.16
CA PRO A 29 -5.93 9.44 -5.15
C PRO A 29 -5.36 9.61 -3.73
N GLY A 30 -6.15 10.09 -2.77
CA GLY A 30 -5.66 10.42 -1.44
C GLY A 30 -4.98 9.27 -0.72
N GLY A 31 -5.65 8.11 -0.62
CA GLY A 31 -5.10 6.92 0.02
C GLY A 31 -4.04 6.18 -0.82
N SER A 32 -4.00 6.40 -2.13
CA SER A 32 -2.93 5.92 -3.02
C SER A 32 -1.65 6.72 -2.82
N LEU A 33 -1.77 8.04 -2.74
CA LEU A 33 -0.64 8.95 -2.51
C LEU A 33 -0.04 8.81 -1.11
N SER A 34 -0.87 8.59 -0.06
CA SER A 34 -0.35 8.38 1.30
C SER A 34 0.57 7.17 1.38
N ALA A 35 0.26 6.11 0.65
CA ALA A 35 0.99 4.85 0.66
C ALA A 35 2.07 4.73 -0.43
N ALA A 36 2.31 5.76 -1.24
CA ALA A 36 3.24 5.69 -2.38
C ALA A 36 4.67 5.31 -1.97
N ASP A 37 5.17 5.81 -0.84
CA ASP A 37 6.51 5.47 -0.32
C ASP A 37 6.57 4.01 0.15
N ILE A 38 5.50 3.51 0.78
CA ILE A 38 5.36 2.11 1.23
C ILE A 38 5.33 1.17 0.02
N PHE A 39 4.51 1.45 -1.00
CA PHE A 39 4.50 0.67 -2.24
C PHE A 39 5.87 0.65 -2.90
N THR A 40 6.52 1.81 -2.98
CA THR A 40 7.86 1.93 -3.56
C THR A 40 8.86 1.06 -2.79
N TYR A 41 8.91 1.18 -1.47
CA TYR A 41 9.85 0.39 -0.67
C TYR A 41 9.61 -1.11 -0.82
N LEU A 42 8.35 -1.55 -0.73
CA LEU A 42 7.99 -2.96 -0.88
C LEU A 42 8.49 -3.55 -2.20
N TYR A 43 8.16 -2.94 -3.32
CA TYR A 43 8.47 -3.51 -4.64
C TYR A 43 9.91 -3.29 -5.10
N PHE A 44 10.58 -2.24 -4.62
CA PHE A 44 11.92 -1.90 -5.12
C PHE A 44 13.07 -2.30 -4.19
N GLU A 45 12.80 -2.54 -2.90
CA GLU A 45 13.83 -2.88 -1.92
C GLU A 45 13.50 -4.13 -1.10
N GLU A 46 12.27 -4.26 -0.58
CA GLU A 46 11.93 -5.25 0.44
C GLU A 46 11.64 -6.64 -0.12
N MET A 47 10.74 -6.73 -1.11
CA MET A 47 10.17 -7.99 -1.56
C MET A 47 11.06 -8.72 -2.58
N ASN A 48 11.16 -10.04 -2.42
CA ASN A 48 11.73 -10.93 -3.42
C ASN A 48 10.69 -11.14 -4.54
N VAL A 49 10.67 -10.26 -5.52
CA VAL A 49 9.76 -10.32 -6.67
C VAL A 49 10.51 -9.98 -7.97
N ASP A 50 10.13 -10.67 -9.05
CA ASP A 50 10.66 -10.43 -10.40
C ASP A 50 9.50 -10.22 -11.37
N PRO A 51 9.39 -9.05 -12.03
CA PRO A 51 8.34 -8.80 -13.01
C PRO A 51 8.43 -9.70 -14.25
N LYS A 52 9.57 -10.35 -14.49
CA LYS A 52 9.77 -11.30 -15.60
C LYS A 52 9.39 -12.75 -15.25
N ASP A 53 9.24 -13.05 -13.95
CA ASP A 53 8.84 -14.36 -13.45
C ASP A 53 7.81 -14.20 -12.32
N THR A 54 6.58 -13.89 -12.71
CA THR A 54 5.45 -13.66 -11.79
C THR A 54 4.96 -14.93 -11.10
N GLU A 55 5.34 -16.10 -11.62
CA GLU A 55 4.94 -17.41 -11.08
C GLU A 55 6.01 -18.05 -10.18
N LYS A 56 7.12 -17.36 -9.94
CA LYS A 56 8.21 -17.85 -9.10
C LYS A 56 7.67 -18.30 -7.73
N ALA A 57 7.92 -19.55 -7.37
CA ALA A 57 7.28 -20.18 -6.20
C ALA A 57 7.74 -19.57 -4.85
N ASP A 58 9.00 -19.14 -4.78
CA ASP A 58 9.63 -18.56 -3.59
C ASP A 58 9.51 -17.04 -3.50
N ARG A 59 8.78 -16.40 -4.43
CA ARG A 59 8.54 -14.95 -4.37
C ARG A 59 7.72 -14.58 -3.13
N ASP A 60 7.93 -13.40 -2.60
CA ASP A 60 7.08 -12.83 -1.57
C ASP A 60 5.66 -12.53 -2.10
N ARG A 61 4.70 -12.34 -1.22
CA ARG A 61 3.30 -12.07 -1.54
C ARG A 61 2.88 -10.73 -0.96
N PHE A 62 2.12 -9.96 -1.74
CA PHE A 62 1.55 -8.71 -1.28
C PHE A 62 0.04 -8.68 -1.48
N VAL A 63 -0.71 -8.42 -0.39
CA VAL A 63 -2.17 -8.24 -0.43
C VAL A 63 -2.52 -6.79 -0.12
N LEU A 64 -3.05 -6.08 -1.11
CA LEU A 64 -3.60 -4.75 -0.90
C LEU A 64 -5.00 -4.87 -0.28
N SER A 65 -5.09 -4.89 1.05
CA SER A 65 -6.38 -5.06 1.75
C SER A 65 -7.31 -3.86 1.54
N LYS A 66 -6.78 -2.62 1.61
CA LYS A 66 -7.50 -1.41 1.19
C LYS A 66 -7.53 -1.29 -0.35
N GLY A 67 -8.23 -2.22 -1.01
CA GLY A 67 -8.20 -2.42 -2.46
C GLY A 67 -8.58 -1.20 -3.29
N HIS A 68 -9.31 -0.23 -2.72
CA HIS A 68 -9.66 1.02 -3.39
C HIS A 68 -8.41 1.87 -3.77
N THR A 69 -7.26 1.65 -3.12
CA THR A 69 -5.99 2.32 -3.45
C THR A 69 -5.19 1.58 -4.54
N ALA A 70 -5.89 0.80 -5.37
CA ALA A 70 -5.35 0.14 -6.56
C ALA A 70 -4.50 1.06 -7.47
N PRO A 71 -4.83 2.37 -7.69
CA PRO A 71 -3.97 3.25 -8.47
C PRO A 71 -2.53 3.33 -7.95
N GLY A 72 -2.34 3.29 -6.62
CA GLY A 72 -1.00 3.27 -6.01
C GLY A 72 -0.25 1.97 -6.31
N LEU A 73 -0.92 0.83 -6.11
CA LEU A 73 -0.35 -0.48 -6.43
C LEU A 73 0.00 -0.59 -7.91
N TYR A 74 -0.92 -0.23 -8.80
CA TYR A 74 -0.70 -0.33 -10.25
C TYR A 74 0.45 0.57 -10.71
N SER A 75 0.54 1.78 -10.17
CA SER A 75 1.66 2.66 -10.49
C SER A 75 3.00 2.06 -10.05
N ALA A 76 3.08 1.48 -8.85
CA ALA A 76 4.29 0.80 -8.39
C ALA A 76 4.63 -0.43 -9.25
N LEU A 77 3.64 -1.24 -9.64
CA LEU A 77 3.81 -2.40 -10.53
C LEU A 77 4.30 -1.98 -11.93
N ALA A 78 3.71 -0.94 -12.52
CA ALA A 78 4.13 -0.40 -13.81
C ALA A 78 5.58 0.12 -13.75
N GLN A 79 5.93 0.91 -12.75
CA GLN A 79 7.29 1.40 -12.54
C GLN A 79 8.30 0.27 -12.28
N LYS A 80 7.87 -0.83 -11.67
CA LYS A 80 8.70 -2.04 -11.48
C LYS A 80 8.86 -2.83 -12.79
N GLY A 81 8.00 -2.63 -13.78
CA GLY A 81 8.07 -3.28 -15.10
C GLY A 81 7.19 -4.51 -15.26
N TYR A 82 6.13 -4.66 -14.48
CA TYR A 82 5.13 -5.73 -14.67
C TYR A 82 4.28 -5.52 -15.92
N PHE A 83 4.05 -4.26 -16.29
CA PHE A 83 3.33 -3.85 -17.51
C PHE A 83 3.75 -2.42 -17.90
N PRO A 84 3.45 -1.96 -19.13
CA PRO A 84 3.80 -0.62 -19.59
C PRO A 84 3.21 0.49 -18.71
N VAL A 85 3.98 1.55 -18.45
CA VAL A 85 3.52 2.71 -17.66
C VAL A 85 2.34 3.41 -18.33
N GLU A 86 2.32 3.40 -19.65
CA GLU A 86 1.27 4.01 -20.49
C GLU A 86 -0.10 3.37 -20.26
N ASP A 87 -0.15 2.09 -19.86
CA ASP A 87 -1.40 1.39 -19.57
C ASP A 87 -2.14 1.99 -18.37
N LEU A 88 -1.46 2.74 -17.50
CA LEU A 88 -2.08 3.44 -16.36
C LEU A 88 -3.21 4.39 -16.81
N GLU A 89 -3.13 4.96 -18.01
CA GLU A 89 -4.18 5.80 -18.59
C GLU A 89 -5.46 5.03 -18.93
N THR A 90 -5.39 3.69 -18.95
CA THR A 90 -6.55 2.85 -19.25
C THR A 90 -7.33 2.42 -18.01
N LEU A 91 -6.93 2.88 -16.80
CA LEU A 91 -7.61 2.53 -15.55
C LEU A 91 -9.13 2.66 -15.68
N ARG A 92 -9.88 1.61 -15.33
CA ARG A 92 -11.36 1.55 -15.35
C ARG A 92 -12.00 1.75 -16.73
N HIS A 93 -11.24 1.85 -17.82
CA HIS A 93 -11.81 1.92 -19.15
C HIS A 93 -12.38 0.55 -19.56
N LEU A 94 -13.43 0.57 -20.37
CA LEU A 94 -14.00 -0.66 -20.89
C LEU A 94 -12.95 -1.44 -21.71
N GLY A 95 -12.77 -2.70 -21.38
CA GLY A 95 -11.79 -3.56 -22.02
C GLY A 95 -10.38 -3.49 -21.42
N SER A 96 -10.09 -2.56 -20.51
CA SER A 96 -8.83 -2.54 -19.78
C SER A 96 -8.76 -3.67 -18.74
N TYR A 97 -7.58 -4.22 -18.55
CA TYR A 97 -7.32 -5.15 -17.43
C TYR A 97 -7.12 -4.43 -16.11
N LEU A 98 -6.81 -3.11 -16.10
CA LEU A 98 -6.63 -2.30 -14.90
C LEU A 98 -7.99 -1.93 -14.29
N GLN A 99 -8.48 -2.82 -13.46
CA GLN A 99 -9.77 -2.67 -12.78
C GLN A 99 -9.71 -1.64 -11.65
N GLY A 100 -10.86 -1.14 -11.21
CA GLY A 100 -10.95 -0.18 -10.10
C GLY A 100 -10.48 -0.71 -8.74
N HIS A 101 -10.39 -2.03 -8.60
CA HIS A 101 -9.83 -2.77 -7.48
C HIS A 101 -8.91 -3.87 -8.00
N PRO A 102 -7.94 -4.36 -7.21
CA PRO A 102 -7.02 -5.41 -7.66
C PRO A 102 -7.73 -6.66 -8.13
N ASP A 103 -7.31 -7.18 -9.28
CA ASP A 103 -7.79 -8.44 -9.84
C ASP A 103 -6.59 -9.36 -10.15
N MET A 104 -6.43 -10.40 -9.34
CA MET A 104 -5.32 -11.35 -9.44
C MET A 104 -5.34 -12.20 -10.71
N LYS A 105 -6.47 -12.27 -11.41
CA LYS A 105 -6.60 -13.10 -12.61
C LYS A 105 -6.11 -12.42 -13.88
N HIS A 106 -6.14 -11.09 -13.89
CA HIS A 106 -5.90 -10.33 -15.11
C HIS A 106 -4.74 -9.32 -15.00
N ILE A 107 -4.34 -8.95 -13.77
CA ILE A 107 -3.31 -7.91 -13.58
C ILE A 107 -1.99 -8.55 -13.14
N PRO A 108 -0.93 -8.48 -13.95
CA PRO A 108 0.38 -9.04 -13.60
C PRO A 108 0.90 -8.43 -12.28
N GLY A 109 1.39 -9.31 -11.39
CA GLY A 109 1.95 -8.88 -10.10
C GLY A 109 0.92 -8.62 -8.99
N VAL A 110 -0.37 -8.84 -9.24
CA VAL A 110 -1.42 -8.78 -8.21
C VAL A 110 -1.65 -10.18 -7.62
N ASP A 111 -1.38 -10.34 -6.33
CA ASP A 111 -1.46 -11.64 -5.64
C ASP A 111 -2.85 -12.01 -5.15
N MET A 112 -3.73 -11.02 -4.93
CA MET A 112 -5.08 -11.24 -4.42
C MET A 112 -6.05 -10.18 -4.93
N SER A 113 -7.20 -10.63 -5.43
CA SER A 113 -8.32 -9.74 -5.70
C SER A 113 -8.90 -9.22 -4.38
N SER A 114 -9.04 -7.92 -4.26
CA SER A 114 -9.50 -7.26 -3.04
C SER A 114 -10.46 -6.10 -3.37
N GLY A 115 -11.04 -5.46 -2.33
CA GLY A 115 -12.00 -4.36 -2.51
C GLY A 115 -13.02 -4.30 -1.39
N SER A 116 -13.47 -5.44 -0.87
CA SER A 116 -14.23 -5.50 0.37
C SER A 116 -13.28 -5.30 1.54
N LEU A 117 -13.39 -4.16 2.24
CA LEU A 117 -12.50 -3.80 3.33
C LEU A 117 -12.51 -4.85 4.44
N GLY A 118 -11.36 -5.08 5.05
CA GLY A 118 -11.16 -6.08 6.10
C GLY A 118 -10.94 -7.51 5.61
N GLN A 119 -11.22 -7.84 4.33
CA GLN A 119 -11.09 -9.21 3.82
C GLN A 119 -9.67 -9.58 3.39
N GLY A 120 -8.89 -8.61 2.90
CA GLY A 120 -7.54 -8.86 2.38
C GLY A 120 -6.59 -9.44 3.42
N ILE A 121 -6.64 -8.96 4.65
CA ILE A 121 -5.79 -9.47 5.74
C ILE A 121 -6.06 -10.97 6.00
N SER A 122 -7.31 -11.45 5.88
CA SER A 122 -7.62 -12.87 6.06
C SER A 122 -6.98 -13.73 4.98
N ALA A 123 -6.97 -13.24 3.72
CA ALA A 123 -6.25 -13.91 2.63
C ALA A 123 -4.75 -13.93 2.89
N ALA A 124 -4.16 -12.82 3.36
CA ALA A 124 -2.74 -12.74 3.73
C ALA A 124 -2.38 -13.74 4.85
N VAL A 125 -3.23 -13.86 5.88
CA VAL A 125 -3.07 -14.86 6.94
C VAL A 125 -3.09 -16.28 6.37
N GLY A 126 -4.00 -16.57 5.44
CA GLY A 126 -4.06 -17.87 4.75
C GLY A 126 -2.78 -18.18 3.98
N MET A 127 -2.26 -17.18 3.22
CA MET A 127 -0.98 -17.31 2.48
C MET A 127 0.20 -17.53 3.44
N ALA A 128 0.25 -16.81 4.56
CA ALA A 128 1.31 -16.98 5.55
C ALA A 128 1.26 -18.35 6.24
N ILE A 129 0.07 -18.88 6.52
CA ILE A 129 -0.11 -20.25 7.03
C ILE A 129 0.39 -21.27 5.99
N ALA A 130 0.00 -21.13 4.72
CA ALA A 130 0.46 -22.01 3.65
C ALA A 130 1.98 -22.04 3.57
N GLY A 131 2.65 -20.86 3.57
CA GLY A 131 4.11 -20.79 3.59
C GLY A 131 4.75 -21.53 4.76
N LYS A 132 4.16 -21.43 5.96
CA LYS A 132 4.64 -22.18 7.13
C LYS A 132 4.44 -23.69 6.99
N MET A 133 3.31 -24.12 6.40
CA MET A 133 3.02 -25.55 6.18
C MET A 133 3.98 -26.17 5.15
N ASP A 134 4.33 -25.41 4.13
CA ASP A 134 5.21 -25.83 3.05
C ASP A 134 6.71 -25.65 3.42
N ASN A 135 7.04 -25.11 4.60
CA ASN A 135 8.38 -24.73 5.03
C ASN A 135 9.05 -23.77 4.00
N ALA A 136 8.27 -22.90 3.40
CA ALA A 136 8.74 -21.92 2.44
C ALA A 136 9.31 -20.69 3.13
N ASP A 137 10.30 -20.06 2.52
CA ASP A 137 10.99 -18.89 3.08
C ASP A 137 10.32 -17.56 2.73
N TYR A 138 9.31 -17.56 1.85
CA TYR A 138 8.63 -16.34 1.44
C TYR A 138 7.87 -15.67 2.59
N ARG A 139 7.79 -14.36 2.49
CA ARG A 139 7.03 -13.52 3.41
C ARG A 139 5.75 -13.03 2.76
N VAL A 140 4.79 -12.67 3.60
CA VAL A 140 3.51 -12.11 3.18
C VAL A 140 3.36 -10.72 3.80
N TYR A 141 3.08 -9.74 2.96
CA TYR A 141 2.82 -8.35 3.34
C TYR A 141 1.38 -8.00 3.03
N THR A 142 0.75 -7.23 3.89
CA THR A 142 -0.59 -6.70 3.62
C THR A 142 -0.70 -5.25 4.07
N LEU A 143 -1.35 -4.42 3.26
CA LEU A 143 -1.55 -3.00 3.53
C LEU A 143 -3.03 -2.71 3.78
N LEU A 144 -3.32 -2.21 4.98
CA LEU A 144 -4.64 -1.81 5.45
C LEU A 144 -4.73 -0.29 5.57
N GLY A 145 -5.94 0.25 5.55
CA GLY A 145 -6.23 1.61 5.97
C GLY A 145 -6.63 1.68 7.44
N ASP A 146 -6.43 2.83 8.06
CA ASP A 146 -6.85 3.08 9.44
C ASP A 146 -8.39 3.06 9.60
N GLY A 147 -9.15 3.51 8.60
CA GLY A 147 -10.60 3.32 8.55
C GLY A 147 -11.01 1.86 8.31
N GLU A 148 -10.22 1.11 7.53
CA GLU A 148 -10.46 -0.30 7.27
C GLU A 148 -10.38 -1.17 8.53
N ILE A 149 -9.49 -0.85 9.46
CA ILE A 149 -9.36 -1.63 10.70
C ILE A 149 -10.54 -1.48 11.68
N GLN A 150 -11.54 -0.69 11.34
CA GLN A 150 -12.84 -0.69 12.04
C GLN A 150 -13.65 -1.97 11.76
N GLU A 151 -13.35 -2.68 10.66
CA GLU A 151 -13.97 -3.95 10.32
C GLU A 151 -13.58 -5.06 11.31
N GLY A 152 -14.58 -5.79 11.84
CA GLY A 152 -14.36 -6.88 12.79
C GLY A 152 -13.46 -8.00 12.24
N GLN A 153 -13.54 -8.25 10.93
CA GLN A 153 -12.74 -9.25 10.23
C GLN A 153 -11.24 -9.04 10.38
N VAL A 154 -10.77 -7.79 10.48
CA VAL A 154 -9.35 -7.47 10.72
C VAL A 154 -8.88 -8.09 12.05
N TRP A 155 -9.69 -8.00 13.09
CA TRP A 155 -9.36 -8.49 14.42
C TRP A 155 -9.49 -10.02 14.53
N GLU A 156 -10.44 -10.62 13.81
CA GLU A 156 -10.53 -12.08 13.68
C GLU A 156 -9.28 -12.66 13.01
N ALA A 157 -8.84 -12.04 11.90
CA ALA A 157 -7.61 -12.43 11.22
C ALA A 157 -6.37 -12.21 12.09
N SER A 158 -6.30 -11.09 12.83
CA SER A 158 -5.19 -10.79 13.74
C SER A 158 -5.10 -11.80 14.88
N MET A 159 -6.22 -12.21 15.45
CA MET A 159 -6.27 -13.26 16.47
C MET A 159 -5.68 -14.57 15.94
N MET A 160 -6.04 -14.99 14.74
CA MET A 160 -5.49 -16.19 14.10
C MET A 160 -4.00 -16.05 13.83
N ALA A 161 -3.54 -14.89 13.32
CA ALA A 161 -2.13 -14.64 13.02
C ALA A 161 -1.25 -14.75 14.27
N GLY A 162 -1.67 -14.09 15.38
CA GLY A 162 -0.95 -14.17 16.66
C GLY A 162 -0.96 -15.57 17.25
N PHE A 163 -2.12 -16.26 17.24
CA PHE A 163 -2.24 -17.65 17.70
C PHE A 163 -1.30 -18.60 16.96
N ARG A 164 -1.20 -18.44 15.62
CA ARG A 164 -0.34 -19.25 14.76
C ARG A 164 1.12 -18.79 14.76
N LYS A 165 1.44 -17.69 15.43
CA LYS A 165 2.81 -17.13 15.50
C LYS A 165 3.41 -16.90 14.11
N LEU A 166 2.66 -16.26 13.22
CA LEU A 166 3.02 -16.10 11.81
C LEU A 166 4.12 -15.03 11.64
N ASP A 167 5.37 -15.36 11.97
CA ASP A 167 6.51 -14.46 11.86
C ASP A 167 6.96 -14.19 10.40
N ASN A 168 6.28 -14.82 9.44
CA ASN A 168 6.38 -14.51 8.01
C ASN A 168 5.28 -13.57 7.51
N LEU A 169 4.43 -13.02 8.40
CA LEU A 169 3.38 -12.03 8.09
C LEU A 169 3.76 -10.65 8.61
N VAL A 170 3.69 -9.64 7.74
CA VAL A 170 3.80 -8.21 8.10
C VAL A 170 2.50 -7.51 7.70
N VAL A 171 1.80 -6.98 8.68
CA VAL A 171 0.62 -6.13 8.52
C VAL A 171 1.07 -4.68 8.57
N ILE A 172 0.75 -3.88 7.57
CA ILE A 172 1.06 -2.46 7.51
C ILE A 172 -0.26 -1.70 7.59
N VAL A 173 -0.38 -0.74 8.50
CA VAL A 173 -1.53 0.15 8.60
C VAL A 173 -1.13 1.53 8.10
N ASP A 174 -1.73 1.96 6.98
CA ASP A 174 -1.63 3.34 6.49
C ASP A 174 -2.51 4.22 7.38
N ASN A 175 -1.88 4.77 8.43
CA ASN A 175 -2.55 5.61 9.42
C ASN A 175 -2.46 7.09 9.01
N ASN A 176 -3.33 7.48 8.08
CA ASN A 176 -3.41 8.84 7.56
C ASN A 176 -4.47 9.70 8.25
N ASN A 177 -5.18 9.17 9.25
CA ASN A 177 -6.18 9.81 10.10
C ASN A 177 -7.47 10.28 9.39
N LEU A 178 -7.69 9.91 8.14
CA LEU A 178 -8.85 10.35 7.37
C LEU A 178 -9.53 9.18 6.66
N GLN A 179 -10.83 9.08 6.80
CA GLN A 179 -11.68 8.19 6.01
C GLN A 179 -12.64 9.00 5.13
N ILE A 180 -13.55 8.33 4.41
CA ILE A 180 -14.44 8.97 3.42
C ILE A 180 -15.34 10.06 4.02
N ASP A 181 -15.78 9.88 5.27
CA ASP A 181 -16.77 10.74 5.92
C ASP A 181 -16.15 11.80 6.84
N GLY A 182 -14.83 11.80 7.05
CA GLY A 182 -14.18 12.77 7.93
C GLY A 182 -12.91 12.28 8.61
N ALA A 183 -12.52 12.97 9.66
CA ALA A 183 -11.44 12.56 10.52
C ALA A 183 -11.79 11.25 11.23
N ILE A 184 -10.83 10.33 11.33
CA ILE A 184 -11.10 8.98 11.83
C ILE A 184 -11.58 8.99 13.29
N ASP A 185 -11.09 9.94 14.09
CA ASP A 185 -11.50 10.11 15.50
C ASP A 185 -12.94 10.63 15.66
N GLU A 186 -13.45 11.33 14.64
CA GLU A 186 -14.80 11.89 14.66
C GLU A 186 -15.84 10.89 14.13
N VAL A 187 -15.44 10.01 13.21
CA VAL A 187 -16.35 9.04 12.58
C VAL A 187 -16.46 7.77 13.44
N CYS A 188 -15.36 7.05 13.64
CA CYS A 188 -15.28 5.87 14.50
C CYS A 188 -13.82 5.58 14.84
N SER A 189 -13.35 6.07 16.00
CA SER A 189 -11.94 6.01 16.36
C SER A 189 -11.43 4.57 16.51
N PRO A 190 -10.41 4.14 15.73
CA PRO A 190 -9.79 2.84 15.89
C PRO A 190 -8.72 2.83 16.99
N TYR A 191 -8.41 3.97 17.60
CA TYR A 191 -7.33 4.08 18.58
C TYR A 191 -7.65 3.41 19.94
N PRO A 192 -6.63 2.97 20.69
CA PRO A 192 -5.21 2.92 20.30
C PRO A 192 -4.92 1.72 19.39
N ILE A 193 -4.42 1.97 18.18
CA ILE A 193 -4.20 0.93 17.15
C ILE A 193 -3.07 -0.02 17.58
N ASP A 194 -1.95 0.54 18.05
CA ASP A 194 -0.77 -0.18 18.52
C ASP A 194 -1.13 -1.18 19.63
N LYS A 195 -1.86 -0.74 20.65
CA LYS A 195 -2.26 -1.59 21.78
C LYS A 195 -3.21 -2.71 21.38
N LYS A 196 -4.04 -2.50 20.38
CA LYS A 196 -4.93 -3.54 19.85
C LYS A 196 -4.12 -4.66 19.17
N PHE A 197 -3.16 -4.32 18.31
CA PHE A 197 -2.29 -5.34 17.71
C PHE A 197 -1.38 -6.03 18.74
N GLU A 198 -0.84 -5.30 19.72
CA GLU A 198 -0.09 -5.89 20.83
C GLU A 198 -0.94 -6.93 21.59
N ALA A 199 -2.22 -6.63 21.85
CA ALA A 199 -3.14 -7.54 22.54
C ALA A 199 -3.41 -8.84 21.74
N PHE A 200 -3.24 -8.81 20.42
CA PHE A 200 -3.28 -9.99 19.55
C PHE A 200 -1.91 -10.65 19.34
N ASN A 201 -0.91 -10.33 20.19
CA ASN A 201 0.45 -10.88 20.13
C ASN A 201 1.21 -10.55 18.84
N PHE A 202 1.05 -9.33 18.33
CA PHE A 202 1.91 -8.79 17.29
C PHE A 202 3.11 -8.05 17.90
N HIS A 203 4.25 -8.12 17.24
CA HIS A 203 5.30 -7.13 17.40
C HIS A 203 4.87 -5.85 16.69
N VAL A 204 4.83 -4.72 17.40
CA VAL A 204 4.30 -3.46 16.86
C VAL A 204 5.41 -2.44 16.69
N ILE A 205 5.49 -1.83 15.51
CA ILE A 205 6.46 -0.80 15.16
C ILE A 205 5.70 0.44 14.67
N ASN A 206 5.95 1.60 15.28
CA ASN A 206 5.38 2.88 14.84
C ASN A 206 6.43 3.66 14.05
N ILE A 207 6.06 4.18 12.87
CA ILE A 207 6.98 4.93 11.99
C ILE A 207 6.29 6.14 11.36
N ASP A 208 7.09 7.11 10.91
CA ASP A 208 6.70 8.00 9.84
C ASP A 208 6.72 7.23 8.51
N GLY A 209 5.53 6.96 7.96
CA GLY A 209 5.35 6.17 6.74
C GLY A 209 5.73 6.91 5.44
N ASN A 210 6.21 8.16 5.56
CA ASN A 210 6.75 8.94 4.45
C ASN A 210 8.27 9.18 4.59
N ASP A 211 8.94 8.57 5.58
CA ASP A 211 10.40 8.59 5.75
C ASP A 211 11.02 7.23 5.43
N PHE A 212 11.76 7.14 4.33
CA PHE A 212 12.41 5.90 3.88
C PHE A 212 13.42 5.32 4.88
N ASP A 213 14.07 6.12 5.73
CA ASP A 213 14.99 5.60 6.74
C ASP A 213 14.22 4.85 7.84
N GLN A 214 13.04 5.37 8.24
CA GLN A 214 12.18 4.69 9.20
C GLN A 214 11.50 3.47 8.59
N ILE A 215 11.07 3.55 7.34
CA ILE A 215 10.50 2.41 6.61
C ILE A 215 11.53 1.28 6.55
N ASP A 216 12.76 1.56 6.11
CA ASP A 216 13.86 0.59 6.02
C ASP A 216 14.15 -0.07 7.38
N ALA A 217 14.26 0.73 8.43
CA ALA A 217 14.50 0.22 9.78
C ALA A 217 13.37 -0.72 10.25
N ALA A 218 12.10 -0.34 10.00
CA ALA A 218 10.95 -1.14 10.40
C ALA A 218 10.87 -2.50 9.69
N PHE A 219 11.14 -2.54 8.38
CA PHE A 219 11.14 -3.82 7.65
C PHE A 219 12.31 -4.71 8.04
N LYS A 220 13.49 -4.15 8.33
CA LYS A 220 14.62 -4.90 8.89
C LYS A 220 14.29 -5.50 10.26
N GLU A 221 13.64 -4.73 11.13
CA GLU A 221 13.18 -5.18 12.44
C GLU A 221 12.11 -6.28 12.29
N ALA A 222 11.14 -6.10 11.38
CA ALA A 222 10.14 -7.12 11.08
C ALA A 222 10.75 -8.45 10.58
N LYS A 223 11.80 -8.38 9.76
CA LYS A 223 12.54 -9.59 9.31
C LYS A 223 13.25 -10.31 10.46
N ALA A 224 13.77 -9.53 11.41
CA ALA A 224 14.47 -10.07 12.60
C ALA A 224 13.50 -10.66 13.63
N THR A 225 12.26 -10.22 13.66
CA THR A 225 11.22 -10.69 14.59
C THR A 225 10.84 -12.14 14.31
N LYS A 226 10.87 -12.99 15.34
CA LYS A 226 10.55 -14.41 15.25
C LYS A 226 9.48 -14.80 16.25
N GLY A 227 8.68 -15.79 15.85
CA GLY A 227 7.64 -16.39 16.71
C GLY A 227 6.39 -15.53 16.90
N MET A 228 6.26 -14.41 16.20
CA MET A 228 5.03 -13.58 16.20
C MET A 228 4.95 -12.76 14.91
N PRO A 229 3.74 -12.41 14.43
CA PRO A 229 3.57 -11.49 13.31
C PRO A 229 3.99 -10.06 13.70
N THR A 230 4.29 -9.23 12.69
CA THR A 230 4.62 -7.82 12.90
C THR A 230 3.51 -6.93 12.37
N ALA A 231 3.15 -5.87 13.12
CA ALA A 231 2.31 -4.77 12.67
C ALA A 231 3.12 -3.48 12.61
N ILE A 232 3.20 -2.88 11.42
CA ILE A 232 3.83 -1.57 11.21
C ILE A 232 2.72 -0.54 11.13
N ILE A 233 2.64 0.36 12.11
CA ILE A 233 1.70 1.49 12.09
C ILE A 233 2.44 2.66 11.43
N ALA A 234 2.12 2.89 10.18
CA ALA A 234 2.76 3.90 9.35
C ALA A 234 1.93 5.19 9.38
N HIS A 235 2.39 6.18 10.15
CA HIS A 235 1.80 7.51 10.15
C HIS A 235 2.14 8.21 8.84
N THR A 236 1.12 8.53 8.05
CA THR A 236 1.28 9.08 6.70
C THR A 236 0.45 10.34 6.52
N VAL A 237 0.69 11.03 5.41
CA VAL A 237 -0.11 12.18 4.99
C VAL A 237 -1.02 11.76 3.84
N LYS A 238 -2.35 11.78 4.05
CA LYS A 238 -3.30 11.52 2.96
C LYS A 238 -3.11 12.53 1.84
N GLY A 239 -2.97 12.09 0.60
CA GLY A 239 -2.73 12.99 -0.53
C GLY A 239 -1.27 13.47 -0.68
N LYS A 240 -0.31 12.80 -0.04
CA LYS A 240 1.11 13.18 0.03
C LYS A 240 1.74 13.53 -1.32
N GLY A 241 2.34 14.72 -1.40
CA GLY A 241 3.07 15.20 -2.56
C GLY A 241 2.25 16.08 -3.50
N VAL A 242 0.95 16.27 -3.26
CA VAL A 242 0.07 17.19 -3.99
C VAL A 242 -0.56 18.17 -3.00
N SER A 243 -0.14 19.41 -3.02
CA SER A 243 -0.40 20.40 -1.95
C SER A 243 -1.87 20.56 -1.61
N PHE A 244 -2.75 20.63 -2.62
CA PHE A 244 -4.20 20.81 -2.41
C PHE A 244 -4.93 19.51 -2.05
N MET A 245 -4.25 18.34 -2.09
CA MET A 245 -4.79 17.05 -1.67
C MET A 245 -4.36 16.66 -0.25
N GLU A 246 -3.23 17.19 0.23
CA GLU A 246 -2.68 16.82 1.54
C GLU A 246 -3.67 17.12 2.66
N ASN A 247 -3.97 16.09 3.47
CA ASN A 247 -4.88 16.15 4.62
C ASN A 247 -6.30 16.64 4.28
N GLN A 248 -6.78 16.39 3.05
CA GLN A 248 -8.11 16.77 2.61
C GLN A 248 -9.00 15.54 2.41
N VAL A 249 -10.11 15.45 3.15
CA VAL A 249 -11.10 14.37 3.08
C VAL A 249 -11.67 14.23 1.67
N GLY A 250 -11.96 15.36 0.99
CA GLY A 250 -12.59 15.38 -0.33
C GLY A 250 -11.82 14.60 -1.40
N TRP A 251 -10.53 14.36 -1.22
CA TRP A 251 -9.71 13.57 -2.15
C TRP A 251 -9.66 12.07 -1.85
N HIS A 252 -10.53 11.60 -0.98
CA HIS A 252 -10.64 10.15 -0.73
C HIS A 252 -11.02 9.40 -2.01
N GLY A 253 -12.06 9.83 -2.71
CA GLY A 253 -12.61 9.14 -3.89
C GLY A 253 -12.92 10.06 -5.07
N THR A 254 -12.30 11.23 -5.16
CA THR A 254 -12.53 12.21 -6.22
C THR A 254 -11.32 12.29 -7.14
N ALA A 255 -11.54 12.18 -8.44
CA ALA A 255 -10.49 12.39 -9.44
C ALA A 255 -10.27 13.91 -9.69
N PRO A 256 -9.02 14.35 -9.94
CA PRO A 256 -8.74 15.73 -10.32
C PRO A 256 -9.33 16.04 -11.71
N ASN A 257 -9.81 17.26 -11.89
CA ASN A 257 -10.14 17.79 -13.21
C ASN A 257 -8.87 18.20 -13.97
N ASP A 258 -8.99 18.67 -15.23
CA ASP A 258 -7.84 18.99 -16.09
C ASP A 258 -6.93 20.08 -15.48
N GLU A 259 -7.51 21.11 -14.84
CA GLU A 259 -6.73 22.18 -14.19
C GLU A 259 -6.00 21.65 -12.95
N GLN A 260 -6.68 20.89 -12.13
CA GLN A 260 -6.12 20.26 -10.93
C GLN A 260 -5.04 19.22 -11.28
N TYR A 261 -5.26 18.47 -12.37
CA TYR A 261 -4.27 17.54 -12.90
C TYR A 261 -2.99 18.28 -13.30
N ALA A 262 -3.11 19.38 -14.06
CA ALA A 262 -1.96 20.17 -14.49
C ALA A 262 -1.16 20.71 -13.30
N VAL A 263 -1.84 21.21 -12.27
CA VAL A 263 -1.19 21.71 -11.05
C VAL A 263 -0.48 20.58 -10.30
N ALA A 264 -1.15 19.43 -10.11
CA ALA A 264 -0.55 18.28 -9.42
C ALA A 264 0.70 17.77 -10.14
N MET A 265 0.64 17.66 -11.47
CA MET A 265 1.79 17.21 -12.26
C MET A 265 2.95 18.21 -12.21
N GLU A 266 2.67 19.53 -12.27
CA GLU A 266 3.70 20.57 -12.13
C GLU A 266 4.40 20.48 -10.76
N GLU A 267 3.65 20.27 -9.66
CA GLU A 267 4.22 20.10 -8.32
C GLU A 267 5.13 18.86 -8.25
N LEU A 268 4.68 17.73 -8.80
CA LEU A 268 5.45 16.49 -8.82
C LEU A 268 6.67 16.57 -9.75
N GLU A 269 6.60 17.29 -10.87
CA GLU A 269 7.75 17.55 -11.74
C GLU A 269 8.82 18.37 -11.02
N LYS A 270 8.43 19.48 -10.39
CA LYS A 270 9.35 20.31 -9.58
C LYS A 270 9.99 19.52 -8.43
N ALA A 271 9.20 18.65 -7.77
CA ALA A 271 9.72 17.78 -6.72
C ALA A 271 10.77 16.81 -7.29
N GLY A 272 10.51 16.20 -8.45
CA GLY A 272 11.44 15.32 -9.15
C GLY A 272 12.74 16.02 -9.57
N GLU A 273 12.64 17.24 -10.12
CA GLU A 273 13.80 18.07 -10.47
C GLU A 273 14.66 18.37 -9.24
N ALA A 274 14.05 18.74 -8.12
CA ALA A 274 14.75 18.99 -6.86
C ALA A 274 15.48 17.74 -6.32
N LEU A 275 14.95 16.55 -6.55
CA LEU A 275 15.62 15.29 -6.22
C LEU A 275 16.79 14.97 -7.16
N CYS A 276 16.76 15.47 -8.39
CA CYS A 276 17.88 15.28 -9.34
C CYS A 276 19.07 16.21 -9.07
N GLN A 277 18.88 17.28 -8.31
CA GLN A 277 19.93 18.24 -7.94
C GLN A 277 20.70 17.85 -6.65
N LYS A 278 20.22 16.83 -5.92
CA LYS A 278 20.86 16.26 -4.73
C LYS A 278 21.79 15.13 -5.09
#